data_65fd28703b635ac08ebf6a7fa8330fe1
#
_entry.id   65fd28703b635ac08ebf6a7fa8330fe1
#
_cell.length_a   1.000
_cell.length_b   1.000
_cell.length_c   1.000
_cell.angle_alpha   90.00
_cell.angle_beta   90.00
_cell.angle_gamma   90.00
#
_symmetry.space_group_name_H-M   'P 1'
#
loop_
_entity.id
_entity.type
_entity.pdbx_description
1 polymer ?
#
loop_
_entity_poly.entity_id
_entity_poly.type
_entity_poly.pdbx_seq_one_letter_code
_entity_poly.pdbx_strand_id
1 'polypeptide(L)'
;MSAQQIILDHDKWRKGLGGAPAGLAGQSDANAYAGLDLETAQFAASSFSGSSFTDTVFRHAGWTACQLDGCSFTRCNFEHIAMADCVFTRCAFDQAQFSQSSLRGCRFVQCTWNGMNFDGSDWRNVQVLECKGTNVNARNLRGEQVDFTNSYFEQLEFEGALLNNTL
;
A
#
# COMPACT_ATOMS: atom_id res chain seq x y z
N MET A 1 8.46 6.32 22.14
CA MET A 1 7.06 6.32 21.69
C MET A 1 6.78 5.03 20.94
N SER A 2 5.58 4.49 21.15
CA SER A 2 5.15 3.31 20.39
C SER A 2 4.80 3.70 18.94
N ALA A 3 4.75 2.71 18.07
CA ALA A 3 4.29 2.92 16.69
C ALA A 3 2.89 3.54 16.70
N GLN A 4 1.98 3.02 17.53
CA GLN A 4 0.62 3.55 17.61
C GLN A 4 0.62 5.03 17.98
N GLN A 5 1.42 5.43 18.94
CA GLN A 5 1.47 6.82 19.36
C GLN A 5 2.01 7.73 18.26
N ILE A 6 3.05 7.29 17.56
CA ILE A 6 3.63 8.04 16.44
C ILE A 6 2.58 8.20 15.32
N ILE A 7 1.86 7.15 15.00
CA ILE A 7 0.84 7.17 13.96
C ILE A 7 -0.31 8.11 14.34
N LEU A 8 -0.82 7.99 15.56
CA LEU A 8 -1.92 8.84 16.04
C LEU A 8 -1.50 10.31 16.15
N ASP A 9 -0.25 10.57 16.54
CA ASP A 9 0.27 11.93 16.61
C ASP A 9 0.35 12.59 15.22
N HIS A 10 0.66 11.82 14.18
CA HIS A 10 0.65 12.35 12.82
C HIS A 10 -0.75 12.81 12.41
N ASP A 11 -1.76 12.00 12.70
CA ASP A 11 -3.16 12.35 12.42
C ASP A 11 -3.54 13.64 13.13
N LYS A 12 -3.19 13.77 14.40
CA LYS A 12 -3.44 15.01 15.16
C LYS A 12 -2.76 16.21 14.52
N TRP A 13 -1.51 16.04 14.12
CA TRP A 13 -0.76 17.10 13.47
C TRP A 13 -1.45 17.54 12.17
N ARG A 14 -1.89 16.59 11.35
CA ARG A 14 -2.61 16.90 10.11
C ARG A 14 -3.91 17.64 10.36
N LYS A 15 -4.59 17.33 11.45
CA LYS A 15 -5.88 17.93 11.83
C LYS A 15 -5.74 19.23 12.63
N GLY A 16 -4.52 19.67 12.91
CA GLY A 16 -4.28 20.90 13.68
C GLY A 16 -4.56 20.76 15.16
N LEU A 17 -4.50 19.53 15.70
CA LEU A 17 -4.82 19.21 17.09
C LEU A 17 -3.58 18.91 17.93
N GLY A 18 -2.42 19.41 17.54
CA GLY A 18 -1.16 19.08 18.17
C GLY A 18 -0.48 17.93 17.45
N GLY A 19 0.26 17.10 18.18
CA GLY A 19 0.98 15.98 17.59
C GLY A 19 2.21 16.40 16.82
N ALA A 20 2.71 15.52 15.96
CA ALA A 20 3.92 15.75 15.17
C ALA A 20 3.91 14.87 13.91
N PRO A 21 4.59 15.28 12.82
CA PRO A 21 4.70 14.45 11.62
C PRO A 21 5.39 13.12 11.94
N ALA A 22 4.88 12.03 11.36
CA ALA A 22 5.43 10.70 11.61
C ALA A 22 6.68 10.46 10.80
N GLY A 23 7.75 10.08 11.53
CA GLY A 23 8.87 9.36 11.00
C GLY A 23 8.95 8.04 11.75
N LEU A 24 8.26 7.01 11.26
CA LEU A 24 8.25 5.69 11.88
C LEU A 24 9.45 4.90 11.37
N ALA A 25 10.35 4.51 12.26
CA ALA A 25 11.55 3.76 11.88
C ALA A 25 11.81 2.64 12.88
N GLY A 26 11.99 1.40 12.35
CA GLY A 26 12.31 0.25 13.19
C GLY A 26 11.26 -0.09 14.22
N GLN A 27 9.98 0.21 13.96
CA GLN A 27 8.88 0.01 14.89
C GLN A 27 8.07 -1.22 14.51
N SER A 28 7.24 -1.68 15.46
CA SER A 28 6.29 -2.77 15.23
C SER A 28 4.89 -2.34 15.65
N ASP A 29 3.88 -2.76 14.89
CA ASP A 29 2.49 -2.42 15.15
C ASP A 29 1.58 -3.62 14.93
N ALA A 30 0.47 -3.67 15.67
CA ALA A 30 -0.57 -4.69 15.52
C ALA A 30 -1.94 -4.11 15.90
N ASN A 31 -2.19 -2.85 15.60
CA ASN A 31 -3.39 -2.15 16.06
C ASN A 31 -4.37 -1.89 14.91
N ALA A 32 -5.61 -1.54 15.27
CA ALA A 32 -6.65 -1.15 14.34
C ALA A 32 -6.80 0.35 14.33
N TYR A 33 -6.84 0.94 13.13
CA TYR A 33 -6.97 2.38 12.93
C TYR A 33 -8.13 2.67 12.00
N ALA A 34 -8.84 3.78 12.24
CA ALA A 34 -9.95 4.20 11.40
C ALA A 34 -10.00 5.73 11.28
N GLY A 35 -10.25 6.20 10.06
CA GLY A 35 -10.47 7.61 9.82
C GLY A 35 -9.26 8.50 10.03
N LEU A 36 -8.04 7.98 9.87
CA LEU A 36 -6.83 8.75 10.10
C LEU A 36 -6.40 9.50 8.84
N ASP A 37 -5.83 10.66 9.04
CA ASP A 37 -5.14 11.41 7.99
C ASP A 37 -3.64 11.21 8.17
N LEU A 38 -3.08 10.28 7.38
CA LEU A 38 -1.66 9.95 7.40
C LEU A 38 -0.95 10.42 6.11
N GLU A 39 -1.49 11.47 5.49
CA GLU A 39 -0.88 12.08 4.32
C GLU A 39 0.54 12.54 4.66
N THR A 40 1.49 12.22 3.77
CA THR A 40 2.92 12.50 3.91
C THR A 40 3.66 11.71 5.00
N ALA A 41 3.00 10.82 5.73
CA ALA A 41 3.68 10.03 6.77
C ALA A 41 4.81 9.18 6.17
N GLN A 42 5.92 9.08 6.92
CA GLN A 42 7.08 8.31 6.49
C GLN A 42 7.24 7.08 7.38
N PHE A 43 7.20 5.89 6.77
CA PHE A 43 7.39 4.61 7.47
C PHE A 43 8.64 3.93 6.90
N ALA A 44 9.58 3.58 7.75
CA ALA A 44 10.80 2.92 7.31
C ALA A 44 11.14 1.73 8.21
N ALA A 45 11.56 0.62 7.60
CA ALA A 45 12.07 -0.55 8.31
C ALA A 45 11.16 -1.01 9.47
N SER A 46 9.85 -0.88 9.29
CA SER A 46 8.86 -1.17 10.33
C SER A 46 8.03 -2.39 9.97
N SER A 47 7.53 -3.08 10.98
CA SER A 47 6.76 -4.31 10.82
C SER A 47 5.34 -4.13 11.33
N PHE A 48 4.37 -4.54 10.53
CA PHE A 48 2.96 -4.51 10.87
C PHE A 48 2.42 -5.93 10.81
N SER A 49 1.84 -6.42 11.91
CA SER A 49 1.29 -7.76 11.98
C SER A 49 -0.15 -7.69 12.45
N GLY A 50 -1.08 -8.03 11.57
CA GLY A 50 -2.50 -7.96 11.87
C GLY A 50 -3.03 -6.54 12.07
N SER A 51 -2.29 -5.52 11.66
CA SER A 51 -2.77 -4.14 11.72
C SER A 51 -3.88 -3.91 10.71
N SER A 52 -4.84 -3.06 11.04
CA SER A 52 -5.90 -2.71 10.10
C SER A 52 -6.05 -1.20 9.99
N PHE A 53 -6.27 -0.75 8.75
CA PHE A 53 -6.51 0.67 8.45
C PHE A 53 -7.80 0.77 7.66
N THR A 54 -8.75 1.54 8.17
CA THR A 54 -10.05 1.76 7.53
C THR A 54 -10.25 3.25 7.31
N ASP A 55 -10.74 3.64 6.13
CA ASP A 55 -11.01 5.04 5.80
C ASP A 55 -9.82 5.96 6.13
N THR A 56 -8.62 5.50 5.84
CA THR A 56 -7.37 6.21 6.19
C THR A 56 -6.72 6.75 4.93
N VAL A 57 -6.18 7.96 5.03
CA VAL A 57 -5.53 8.66 3.92
C VAL A 57 -4.02 8.52 4.07
N PHE A 58 -3.38 7.95 3.03
CA PHE A 58 -1.92 7.79 2.93
C PHE A 58 -1.35 8.54 1.72
N ARG A 59 -2.04 9.55 1.21
CA ARG A 59 -1.57 10.26 0.03
C ARG A 59 -0.20 10.88 0.29
N HIS A 60 0.66 10.78 -0.73
CA HIS A 60 2.01 11.35 -0.68
C HIS A 60 2.86 10.79 0.47
N ALA A 61 2.45 9.69 1.08
CA ALA A 61 3.27 9.02 2.10
C ALA A 61 4.45 8.31 1.43
N GLY A 62 5.45 7.98 2.23
CA GLY A 62 6.60 7.20 1.77
C GLY A 62 6.84 6.01 2.68
N TRP A 63 6.83 4.79 2.12
CA TRP A 63 7.10 3.57 2.87
C TRP A 63 8.33 2.89 2.29
N THR A 64 9.30 2.57 3.14
CA THR A 64 10.54 1.94 2.70
C THR A 64 10.87 0.75 3.60
N ALA A 65 11.13 -0.40 2.99
CA ALA A 65 11.57 -1.61 3.67
C ALA A 65 10.65 -2.04 4.81
N CYS A 66 9.34 -1.84 4.65
CA CYS A 66 8.34 -2.27 5.63
C CYS A 66 7.86 -3.69 5.34
N GLN A 67 7.53 -4.41 6.42
CA GLN A 67 6.99 -5.76 6.35
C GLN A 67 5.57 -5.74 6.90
N LEU A 68 4.60 -6.20 6.11
CA LEU A 68 3.20 -6.20 6.51
C LEU A 68 2.65 -7.61 6.36
N ASP A 69 2.25 -8.23 7.48
CA ASP A 69 1.74 -9.59 7.51
C ASP A 69 0.33 -9.63 8.08
N GLY A 70 -0.61 -10.16 7.29
CA GLY A 70 -1.99 -10.30 7.72
C GLY A 70 -2.70 -8.99 7.99
N CYS A 71 -2.24 -7.89 7.38
CA CYS A 71 -2.85 -6.57 7.55
C CYS A 71 -4.03 -6.39 6.61
N SER A 72 -4.93 -5.47 6.96
CA SER A 72 -6.05 -5.13 6.09
C SER A 72 -6.14 -3.62 5.88
N PHE A 73 -6.49 -3.27 4.64
CA PHE A 73 -6.64 -1.87 4.22
C PHE A 73 -7.99 -1.73 3.53
N THR A 74 -8.94 -1.06 4.18
CA THR A 74 -10.30 -0.91 3.68
C THR A 74 -10.60 0.55 3.41
N ARG A 75 -10.96 0.86 2.17
CA ARG A 75 -11.26 2.24 1.73
C ARG A 75 -10.15 3.21 2.09
N CYS A 76 -8.90 2.80 1.86
CA CYS A 76 -7.75 3.66 2.11
C CYS A 76 -7.34 4.35 0.82
N ASN A 77 -6.82 5.56 0.96
CA ASN A 77 -6.34 6.36 -0.17
C ASN A 77 -4.83 6.38 -0.17
N PHE A 78 -4.23 5.69 -1.15
CA PHE A 78 -2.78 5.61 -1.36
C PHE A 78 -2.34 6.39 -2.61
N GLU A 79 -3.14 7.34 -3.08
CA GLU A 79 -2.76 8.09 -4.29
C GLU A 79 -1.42 8.79 -4.08
N HIS A 80 -0.57 8.73 -5.11
CA HIS A 80 0.76 9.34 -5.09
C HIS A 80 1.69 8.81 -3.99
N ILE A 81 1.40 7.66 -3.40
CA ILE A 81 2.31 7.05 -2.43
C ILE A 81 3.56 6.55 -3.14
N ALA A 82 4.70 6.62 -2.45
CA ALA A 82 5.95 6.01 -2.91
C ALA A 82 6.31 4.88 -1.96
N MET A 83 6.40 3.66 -2.50
CA MET A 83 6.79 2.47 -1.73
C MET A 83 8.03 1.86 -2.34
N ALA A 84 9.01 1.52 -1.50
CA ALA A 84 10.22 0.84 -1.93
C ALA A 84 10.53 -0.33 -1.00
N ASP A 85 10.78 -1.50 -1.60
CA ASP A 85 11.21 -2.70 -0.87
C ASP A 85 10.26 -3.13 0.24
N CYS A 86 8.97 -2.88 0.08
CA CYS A 86 7.95 -3.30 1.04
C CYS A 86 7.41 -4.67 0.67
N VAL A 87 7.10 -5.49 1.67
CA VAL A 87 6.55 -6.83 1.47
C VAL A 87 5.22 -6.95 2.19
N PHE A 88 4.20 -7.30 1.43
CA PHE A 88 2.85 -7.55 1.93
C PHE A 88 2.57 -9.04 1.83
N THR A 89 2.38 -9.71 2.97
CA THR A 89 2.10 -11.14 3.01
C THR A 89 0.73 -11.36 3.62
N ARG A 90 -0.14 -12.08 2.91
CA ARG A 90 -1.50 -12.39 3.37
C ARG A 90 -2.28 -11.15 3.80
N CYS A 91 -2.07 -10.03 3.11
CA CYS A 91 -2.79 -8.80 3.37
C CYS A 91 -4.05 -8.73 2.50
N ALA A 92 -5.07 -8.03 3.00
CA ALA A 92 -6.30 -7.80 2.27
C ALA A 92 -6.48 -6.32 1.97
N PHE A 93 -6.71 -6.01 0.70
CA PHE A 93 -7.00 -4.64 0.25
C PHE A 93 -8.40 -4.61 -0.32
N ASP A 94 -9.25 -3.74 0.23
CA ASP A 94 -10.63 -3.58 -0.22
C ASP A 94 -10.89 -2.11 -0.52
N GLN A 95 -11.22 -1.79 -1.78
CA GLN A 95 -11.48 -0.43 -2.25
C GLN A 95 -10.32 0.53 -1.97
N ALA A 96 -9.09 0.08 -2.17
CA ALA A 96 -7.90 0.91 -1.97
C ALA A 96 -7.53 1.63 -3.27
N GLN A 97 -7.20 2.91 -3.16
CA GLN A 97 -6.86 3.77 -4.29
C GLN A 97 -5.35 3.96 -4.34
N PHE A 98 -4.72 3.43 -5.39
CA PHE A 98 -3.29 3.55 -5.64
C PHE A 98 -2.99 4.34 -6.93
N SER A 99 -3.90 5.18 -7.37
CA SER A 99 -3.69 5.95 -8.60
C SER A 99 -2.41 6.75 -8.53
N GLN A 100 -1.64 6.75 -9.61
CA GLN A 100 -0.41 7.53 -9.75
C GLN A 100 0.59 7.25 -8.62
N SER A 101 0.59 6.03 -8.08
CA SER A 101 1.56 5.60 -7.07
C SER A 101 2.83 5.08 -7.74
N SER A 102 3.91 5.01 -6.97
CA SER A 102 5.19 4.45 -7.41
C SER A 102 5.57 3.31 -6.49
N LEU A 103 5.70 2.11 -7.07
CA LEU A 103 6.10 0.90 -6.34
C LEU A 103 7.41 0.38 -6.92
N ARG A 104 8.43 0.24 -6.09
CA ARG A 104 9.74 -0.29 -6.49
C ARG A 104 10.18 -1.41 -5.57
N GLY A 105 10.53 -2.56 -6.15
CA GLY A 105 11.00 -3.69 -5.37
C GLY A 105 9.98 -4.24 -4.38
N CYS A 106 8.71 -3.95 -4.57
CA CYS A 106 7.66 -4.37 -3.65
C CYS A 106 7.18 -5.77 -4.00
N ARG A 107 6.72 -6.50 -2.99
CA ARG A 107 6.18 -7.84 -3.16
C ARG A 107 4.84 -7.96 -2.47
N PHE A 108 3.89 -8.54 -3.17
CA PHE A 108 2.58 -8.92 -2.63
C PHE A 108 2.49 -10.44 -2.73
N VAL A 109 2.45 -11.13 -1.59
CA VAL A 109 2.43 -12.59 -1.55
C VAL A 109 1.16 -13.06 -0.86
N GLN A 110 0.36 -13.87 -1.56
CA GLN A 110 -0.87 -14.44 -1.03
C GLN A 110 -1.85 -13.37 -0.53
N CYS A 111 -1.87 -12.22 -1.21
CA CYS A 111 -2.76 -11.11 -0.87
C CYS A 111 -4.08 -11.23 -1.63
N THR A 112 -5.10 -10.56 -1.12
CA THR A 112 -6.40 -10.46 -1.75
C THR A 112 -6.67 -8.99 -2.12
N TRP A 113 -7.02 -8.75 -3.37
CA TRP A 113 -7.32 -7.41 -3.90
C TRP A 113 -8.77 -7.35 -4.35
N ASN A 114 -9.53 -6.41 -3.82
CA ASN A 114 -10.92 -6.18 -4.21
C ASN A 114 -11.14 -4.69 -4.48
N GLY A 115 -11.48 -4.36 -5.72
CA GLY A 115 -11.76 -2.97 -6.08
C GLY A 115 -10.54 -2.05 -6.02
N MET A 116 -9.37 -2.57 -6.37
CA MET A 116 -8.13 -1.79 -6.37
C MET A 116 -8.04 -0.90 -7.60
N ASN A 117 -7.48 0.30 -7.42
CA ASN A 117 -7.27 1.23 -8.51
C ASN A 117 -5.79 1.61 -8.60
N PHE A 118 -5.13 1.16 -9.68
CA PHE A 118 -3.73 1.48 -9.97
C PHE A 118 -3.57 2.37 -11.20
N ASP A 119 -4.61 3.14 -11.55
CA ASP A 119 -4.58 3.98 -12.75
C ASP A 119 -3.36 4.90 -12.74
N GLY A 120 -2.56 4.85 -13.81
CA GLY A 120 -1.40 5.72 -13.97
C GLY A 120 -0.25 5.43 -13.03
N SER A 121 -0.24 4.28 -12.36
CA SER A 121 0.86 3.90 -11.45
C SER A 121 2.09 3.47 -12.21
N ASP A 122 3.26 3.57 -11.56
CA ASP A 122 4.55 3.14 -12.09
C ASP A 122 5.10 2.04 -11.19
N TRP A 123 5.27 0.85 -11.76
CA TRP A 123 5.76 -0.34 -11.04
C TRP A 123 7.11 -0.75 -11.61
N ARG A 124 8.10 -0.91 -10.75
CA ARG A 124 9.42 -1.41 -11.14
C ARG A 124 9.83 -2.53 -10.21
N ASN A 125 10.12 -3.70 -10.80
CA ASN A 125 10.52 -4.88 -10.04
C ASN A 125 9.49 -5.20 -8.94
N VAL A 126 8.23 -5.32 -9.36
CA VAL A 126 7.11 -5.63 -8.46
C VAL A 126 6.69 -7.07 -8.67
N GLN A 127 6.52 -7.80 -7.58
CA GLN A 127 6.07 -9.18 -7.61
C GLN A 127 4.71 -9.31 -6.96
N VAL A 128 3.77 -9.90 -7.68
CA VAL A 128 2.41 -10.18 -7.22
C VAL A 128 2.22 -11.68 -7.33
N LEU A 129 2.55 -12.39 -6.25
CA LEU A 129 2.68 -13.84 -6.26
C LEU A 129 1.56 -14.51 -5.49
N GLU A 130 0.91 -15.49 -6.11
CA GLU A 130 -0.17 -16.26 -5.48
C GLU A 130 -1.28 -15.39 -4.92
N CYS A 131 -1.53 -14.25 -5.56
CA CYS A 131 -2.58 -13.30 -5.15
C CYS A 131 -3.87 -13.57 -5.91
N LYS A 132 -4.98 -13.13 -5.33
CA LYS A 132 -6.30 -13.19 -5.95
C LYS A 132 -6.92 -11.80 -5.92
N GLY A 133 -7.64 -11.46 -6.98
CA GLY A 133 -8.29 -10.16 -7.03
C GLY A 133 -9.50 -10.13 -7.93
N THR A 134 -10.36 -9.15 -7.67
CA THR A 134 -11.53 -8.87 -8.50
C THR A 134 -11.70 -7.35 -8.61
N ASN A 135 -12.18 -6.88 -9.77
CA ASN A 135 -12.40 -5.46 -10.04
C ASN A 135 -11.12 -4.64 -9.83
N VAL A 136 -10.03 -5.04 -10.49
CA VAL A 136 -8.76 -4.33 -10.42
C VAL A 136 -8.61 -3.44 -11.65
N ASN A 137 -8.41 -2.15 -11.44
CA ASN A 137 -8.16 -1.19 -12.51
C ASN A 137 -6.67 -0.93 -12.59
N ALA A 138 -6.05 -1.38 -13.69
CA ALA A 138 -4.65 -1.13 -13.99
C ALA A 138 -4.48 -0.33 -15.28
N ARG A 139 -5.42 0.55 -15.58
CA ARG A 139 -5.36 1.42 -16.74
C ARG A 139 -4.14 2.30 -16.67
N ASN A 140 -3.47 2.46 -17.80
CA ASN A 140 -2.30 3.32 -17.92
C ASN A 140 -1.17 2.95 -16.94
N LEU A 141 -1.17 1.72 -16.43
CA LEU A 141 -0.10 1.20 -15.57
C LEU A 141 1.18 1.09 -16.40
N ARG A 142 2.28 1.57 -15.86
CA ARG A 142 3.59 1.37 -16.44
C ARG A 142 4.36 0.40 -15.56
N GLY A 143 4.75 -0.73 -16.13
CA GLY A 143 5.43 -1.77 -15.38
C GLY A 143 6.70 -2.22 -16.08
N GLU A 144 7.77 -2.33 -15.33
CA GLU A 144 9.04 -2.89 -15.75
C GLU A 144 9.43 -4.00 -14.79
N GLN A 145 9.64 -5.21 -15.31
CA GLN A 145 9.98 -6.39 -14.51
C GLN A 145 8.90 -6.68 -13.46
N VAL A 146 7.68 -6.91 -13.93
CA VAL A 146 6.54 -7.25 -13.08
C VAL A 146 6.27 -8.75 -13.18
N ASP A 147 6.07 -9.42 -12.05
CA ASP A 147 5.83 -10.85 -11.97
C ASP A 147 4.48 -11.12 -11.31
N PHE A 148 3.56 -11.75 -12.07
CA PHE A 148 2.23 -12.12 -11.59
C PHE A 148 2.08 -13.63 -11.39
N THR A 149 3.17 -14.36 -11.16
CA THR A 149 3.15 -15.82 -11.13
C THR A 149 2.14 -16.36 -10.11
N ASN A 150 1.31 -17.30 -10.56
CA ASN A 150 0.28 -17.98 -9.77
C ASN A 150 -0.78 -17.05 -9.18
N SER A 151 -0.95 -15.85 -9.75
CA SER A 151 -2.00 -14.94 -9.34
C SER A 151 -3.18 -15.04 -10.29
N TYR A 152 -4.38 -14.84 -9.74
CA TYR A 152 -5.63 -14.94 -10.47
C TYR A 152 -6.47 -13.70 -10.24
N PHE A 153 -6.86 -13.03 -11.34
CA PHE A 153 -7.66 -11.82 -11.27
C PHE A 153 -8.89 -11.93 -12.17
N GLU A 154 -10.04 -11.57 -11.63
CA GLU A 154 -11.27 -11.40 -12.39
C GLU A 154 -11.54 -9.91 -12.58
N GLN A 155 -12.05 -9.53 -13.76
CA GLN A 155 -12.37 -8.14 -14.09
C GLN A 155 -11.17 -7.23 -13.90
N LEU A 156 -10.08 -7.60 -14.55
CA LEU A 156 -8.83 -6.83 -14.55
C LEU A 156 -8.78 -6.00 -15.84
N GLU A 157 -8.60 -4.68 -15.71
CA GLU A 157 -8.53 -3.76 -16.84
C GLU A 157 -7.12 -3.23 -17.02
N PHE A 158 -6.60 -3.38 -18.25
CA PHE A 158 -5.25 -2.95 -18.63
C PHE A 158 -5.24 -1.91 -19.76
N GLU A 159 -6.34 -1.25 -20.05
CA GLU A 159 -6.38 -0.29 -21.15
C GLU A 159 -5.28 0.77 -20.98
N GLY A 160 -4.44 0.92 -22.03
CA GLY A 160 -3.34 1.89 -22.02
C GLY A 160 -2.15 1.48 -21.16
N ALA A 161 -2.15 0.28 -20.56
CA ALA A 161 -1.01 -0.17 -19.77
C ALA A 161 0.17 -0.57 -20.66
N LEU A 162 1.38 -0.33 -20.17
CA LEU A 162 2.63 -0.75 -20.82
C LEU A 162 3.43 -1.57 -19.81
N LEU A 163 3.54 -2.87 -20.08
CA LEU A 163 4.26 -3.80 -19.21
C LEU A 163 5.42 -4.43 -19.99
N ASN A 164 6.63 -4.22 -19.50
CA ASN A 164 7.84 -4.79 -20.09
C ASN A 164 8.46 -5.81 -19.13
N ASN A 165 9.04 -6.89 -19.70
CA ASN A 165 9.69 -7.95 -18.92
C ASN A 165 8.77 -8.51 -17.85
N THR A 166 7.56 -8.90 -18.25
CA THR A 166 6.51 -9.34 -17.33
C THR A 166 6.36 -10.85 -17.36
N LEU A 167 6.16 -11.44 -16.18
CA LEU A 167 5.85 -12.85 -16.03
C LEU A 167 4.43 -13.07 -15.54
#